data_d1cae6c9a21319c54129bfc29794aefa
#
_entry.id   d1cae6c9a21319c54129bfc29794aefa
#
_cell.length_a   1.000
_cell.length_b   1.000
_cell.length_c   1.000
_cell.angle_alpha   90.00
_cell.angle_beta   90.00
_cell.angle_gamma   90.00
#
_symmetry.space_group_name_H-M   'P 1'
#
loop_
_entity.id
_entity.type
_entity.pdbx_description
1 polymer ?
#
loop_
_entity_poly.entity_id
_entity_poly.type
_entity_poly.pdbx_seq_one_letter_code
_entity_poly.pdbx_strand_id
1 'polypeptide(L)'
;YYSGCVYRDSQRRTESMTQYLIAKPLAEKAGERRLLSLIYLNIGYLYYSQNLNTQADSSYQLAQQIGIQLKDSVLQAEVLSRRGLIRMEKGEEFYPEAEKMMLKALAIVQKQSNIQLKENVFSSLCQLYNWMENGEKAIEFAKQNLGVQKDRTTCYKAFELLGSAYYLILQYDSARYYLQKSLFTTDYATKAGAYMYLADIAKEQGDLATSLEMERNYSAYLDSMQKSRQPDAIVCAEQGMPSNKQNIISKHTHYSIISISIITLTLIVAVIILSYKKRKQKPNNRTEKEMLYKAGLVLFEQSEVYNKMTLIIRSHKEKAESEIMHQGDWLQLIAETN
;
A
#
# COMPACT_ATOMS: atom_id res chain seq x y z
N TYR A 1 -20.22 -14.40 -7.83
CA TYR A 1 -19.32 -14.67 -6.72
C TYR A 1 -18.18 -15.60 -7.14
N TYR A 2 -18.47 -16.81 -7.60
CA TYR A 2 -17.41 -17.78 -7.97
C TYR A 2 -16.47 -17.26 -9.05
N SER A 3 -16.97 -16.55 -10.05
CA SER A 3 -16.12 -15.86 -11.06
C SER A 3 -15.16 -14.86 -10.40
N GLY A 4 -15.64 -14.12 -9.39
CA GLY A 4 -14.80 -13.22 -8.61
C GLY A 4 -13.67 -13.95 -7.87
N CYS A 5 -13.94 -15.12 -7.29
CA CYS A 5 -12.92 -15.95 -6.66
C CYS A 5 -11.87 -16.43 -7.68
N VAL A 6 -12.29 -16.91 -8.86
CA VAL A 6 -11.37 -17.34 -9.93
C VAL A 6 -10.46 -16.20 -10.39
N TYR A 7 -11.02 -15.00 -10.58
CA TYR A 7 -10.22 -13.83 -10.94
C TYR A 7 -9.25 -13.40 -9.83
N ARG A 8 -9.67 -13.47 -8.56
CA ARG A 8 -8.80 -13.21 -7.40
C ARG A 8 -7.60 -14.17 -7.38
N ASP A 9 -7.86 -15.46 -7.55
CA ASP A 9 -6.84 -16.49 -7.50
C ASP A 9 -5.88 -16.42 -8.71
N SER A 10 -6.37 -15.88 -9.84
CA SER A 10 -5.57 -15.55 -11.03
C SER A 10 -4.91 -14.16 -10.95
N GLN A 11 -4.94 -13.49 -9.81
CA GLN A 11 -4.42 -12.13 -9.57
C GLN A 11 -5.03 -11.02 -10.44
N ARG A 12 -6.15 -11.29 -11.12
CA ARG A 12 -6.92 -10.32 -11.91
C ARG A 12 -7.86 -9.54 -10.98
N ARG A 13 -7.27 -8.64 -10.19
CA ARG A 13 -7.94 -7.99 -9.04
C ARG A 13 -9.08 -7.08 -9.45
N THR A 14 -8.94 -6.32 -10.54
CA THR A 14 -9.98 -5.41 -11.04
C THR A 14 -11.21 -6.18 -11.53
N GLU A 15 -11.01 -7.26 -12.27
CA GLU A 15 -12.10 -8.13 -12.73
C GLU A 15 -12.74 -8.85 -11.54
N SER A 16 -11.95 -9.27 -10.57
CA SER A 16 -12.47 -9.86 -9.32
C SER A 16 -13.38 -8.87 -8.59
N MET A 17 -12.95 -7.61 -8.41
CA MET A 17 -13.75 -6.55 -7.79
C MET A 17 -15.06 -6.36 -8.55
N THR A 18 -15.01 -6.22 -9.87
CA THR A 18 -16.20 -6.06 -10.72
C THR A 18 -17.19 -7.20 -10.52
N GLN A 19 -16.72 -8.45 -10.46
CA GLN A 19 -17.59 -9.61 -10.25
C GLN A 19 -18.23 -9.64 -8.84
N TYR A 20 -17.50 -9.23 -7.81
CA TYR A 20 -18.08 -9.12 -6.47
C TYR A 20 -19.11 -7.99 -6.39
N LEU A 21 -18.87 -6.86 -7.05
CA LEU A 21 -19.81 -5.74 -7.10
C LEU A 21 -21.10 -6.09 -7.87
N ILE A 22 -21.01 -6.92 -8.91
CA ILE A 22 -22.20 -7.48 -9.59
C ILE A 22 -22.92 -8.48 -8.69
N ALA A 23 -22.20 -9.34 -7.98
CA ALA A 23 -22.78 -10.37 -7.12
C ALA A 23 -23.46 -9.79 -5.87
N LYS A 24 -22.97 -8.67 -5.34
CA LYS A 24 -23.45 -8.04 -4.10
C LYS A 24 -24.95 -7.73 -4.13
N PRO A 25 -25.51 -6.93 -5.08
CA PRO A 25 -26.92 -6.61 -5.11
C PRO A 25 -27.79 -7.85 -5.38
N LEU A 26 -27.27 -8.84 -6.08
CA LEU A 26 -27.99 -10.11 -6.34
C LEU A 26 -28.14 -10.92 -5.04
N ALA A 27 -27.07 -10.99 -4.23
CA ALA A 27 -27.10 -11.66 -2.93
C ALA A 27 -28.02 -10.92 -1.93
N GLU A 28 -28.00 -9.59 -1.95
CA GLU A 28 -28.92 -8.76 -1.16
C GLU A 28 -30.38 -9.03 -1.52
N LYS A 29 -30.72 -8.99 -2.81
CA LYS A 29 -32.07 -9.23 -3.31
C LYS A 29 -32.55 -10.66 -3.04
N ALA A 30 -31.66 -11.64 -3.10
CA ALA A 30 -31.97 -13.04 -2.83
C ALA A 30 -32.04 -13.35 -1.33
N GLY A 31 -31.67 -12.42 -0.43
CA GLY A 31 -31.60 -12.67 1.00
C GLY A 31 -30.45 -13.59 1.42
N GLU A 32 -29.48 -13.86 0.53
CA GLU A 32 -28.35 -14.77 0.75
C GLU A 32 -27.28 -14.13 1.63
N ARG A 33 -27.60 -13.95 2.91
CA ARG A 33 -26.77 -13.20 3.88
C ARG A 33 -25.38 -13.78 4.04
N ARG A 34 -25.24 -15.11 4.05
CA ARG A 34 -23.92 -15.74 4.15
C ARG A 34 -23.07 -15.44 2.91
N LEU A 35 -23.65 -15.51 1.72
CA LEU A 35 -22.97 -15.16 0.48
C LEU A 35 -22.56 -13.67 0.47
N LEU A 36 -23.45 -12.79 0.95
CA LEU A 36 -23.17 -11.38 1.07
C LEU A 36 -21.97 -11.10 1.99
N SER A 37 -21.87 -11.80 3.10
CA SER A 37 -20.72 -11.66 4.02
C SER A 37 -19.41 -12.15 3.40
N LEU A 38 -19.44 -13.23 2.61
CA LEU A 38 -18.28 -13.71 1.86
C LEU A 38 -17.86 -12.73 0.75
N ILE A 39 -18.82 -12.05 0.14
CA ILE A 39 -18.54 -10.98 -0.83
C ILE A 39 -17.81 -9.83 -0.14
N TYR A 40 -18.30 -9.33 0.99
CA TYR A 40 -17.63 -8.26 1.75
C TYR A 40 -16.23 -8.69 2.24
N LEU A 41 -16.06 -9.93 2.67
CA LEU A 41 -14.77 -10.48 3.06
C LEU A 41 -13.76 -10.43 1.90
N ASN A 42 -14.19 -10.82 0.70
CA ASN A 42 -13.33 -10.82 -0.48
C ASN A 42 -13.06 -9.41 -1.02
N ILE A 43 -14.03 -8.52 -0.97
CA ILE A 43 -13.84 -7.09 -1.27
C ILE A 43 -12.81 -6.49 -0.31
N GLY A 44 -12.94 -6.77 0.99
CA GLY A 44 -11.96 -6.36 2.00
C GLY A 44 -10.55 -6.88 1.70
N TYR A 45 -10.43 -8.14 1.26
CA TYR A 45 -9.14 -8.69 0.83
C TYR A 45 -8.55 -7.96 -0.39
N LEU A 46 -9.37 -7.63 -1.38
CA LEU A 46 -8.92 -6.86 -2.55
C LEU A 46 -8.40 -5.48 -2.13
N TYR A 47 -9.12 -4.76 -1.27
CA TYR A 47 -8.65 -3.49 -0.73
C TYR A 47 -7.36 -3.63 0.05
N TYR A 48 -7.26 -4.61 0.94
CA TYR A 48 -6.06 -4.87 1.73
C TYR A 48 -4.84 -5.13 0.83
N SER A 49 -5.02 -5.94 -0.22
CA SER A 49 -3.95 -6.23 -1.19
C SER A 49 -3.43 -5.01 -1.96
N GLN A 50 -4.17 -3.90 -1.92
CA GLN A 50 -3.83 -2.61 -2.53
C GLN A 50 -3.42 -1.54 -1.51
N ASN A 51 -3.17 -1.90 -0.24
CA ASN A 51 -2.91 -0.99 0.88
C ASN A 51 -4.05 0.01 1.18
N LEU A 52 -5.27 -0.29 0.74
CA LEU A 52 -6.47 0.49 1.05
C LEU A 52 -7.07 0.01 2.38
N ASN A 53 -6.29 0.15 3.47
CA ASN A 53 -6.59 -0.46 4.77
C ASN A 53 -7.89 0.05 5.41
N THR A 54 -8.27 1.31 5.18
CA THR A 54 -9.52 1.88 5.68
C THR A 54 -10.73 1.23 5.01
N GLN A 55 -10.71 1.08 3.69
CA GLN A 55 -11.78 0.42 2.92
C GLN A 55 -11.84 -1.08 3.23
N ALA A 56 -10.67 -1.70 3.41
CA ALA A 56 -10.58 -3.10 3.82
C ALA A 56 -11.24 -3.32 5.20
N ASP A 57 -10.90 -2.50 6.21
CA ASP A 57 -11.49 -2.63 7.55
C ASP A 57 -13.00 -2.40 7.53
N SER A 58 -13.49 -1.41 6.76
CA SER A 58 -14.92 -1.16 6.58
C SER A 58 -15.65 -2.38 5.98
N SER A 59 -15.08 -2.99 4.95
CA SER A 59 -15.65 -4.18 4.32
C SER A 59 -15.63 -5.38 5.28
N TYR A 60 -14.55 -5.57 6.02
CA TYR A 60 -14.45 -6.61 7.04
C TYR A 60 -15.43 -6.40 8.20
N GLN A 61 -15.70 -5.15 8.60
CA GLN A 61 -16.72 -4.85 9.62
C GLN A 61 -18.12 -5.27 9.17
N LEU A 62 -18.48 -5.00 7.90
CA LEU A 62 -19.76 -5.44 7.32
C LEU A 62 -19.87 -6.98 7.32
N ALA A 63 -18.81 -7.66 6.88
CA ALA A 63 -18.75 -9.12 6.93
C ALA A 63 -18.91 -9.65 8.37
N GLN A 64 -18.26 -8.99 9.34
CA GLN A 64 -18.33 -9.37 10.76
C GLN A 64 -19.73 -9.21 11.32
N GLN A 65 -20.41 -8.09 11.04
CA GLN A 65 -21.78 -7.85 11.51
C GLN A 65 -22.74 -8.95 11.03
N ILE A 66 -22.63 -9.33 9.76
CA ILE A 66 -23.43 -10.42 9.21
C ILE A 66 -23.06 -11.76 9.85
N GLY A 67 -21.76 -12.03 10.02
CA GLY A 67 -21.26 -13.25 10.64
C GLY A 67 -21.73 -13.43 12.09
N ILE A 68 -21.83 -12.35 12.86
CA ILE A 68 -22.38 -12.35 14.22
C ILE A 68 -23.87 -12.70 14.18
N GLN A 69 -24.65 -12.05 13.31
CA GLN A 69 -26.09 -12.30 13.19
C GLN A 69 -26.41 -13.73 12.75
N LEU A 70 -25.56 -14.31 11.88
CA LEU A 70 -25.68 -15.70 11.43
C LEU A 70 -25.11 -16.72 12.42
N LYS A 71 -24.44 -16.27 13.48
CA LYS A 71 -23.67 -17.12 14.41
C LYS A 71 -22.61 -17.97 13.66
N ASP A 72 -22.10 -17.47 12.51
CA ASP A 72 -21.06 -18.15 11.73
C ASP A 72 -19.69 -17.90 12.36
N SER A 73 -19.26 -18.82 13.20
CA SER A 73 -18.00 -18.72 13.93
C SER A 73 -16.78 -18.79 12.99
N VAL A 74 -16.84 -19.54 11.90
CA VAL A 74 -15.77 -19.67 10.91
C VAL A 74 -15.51 -18.31 10.24
N LEU A 75 -16.56 -17.67 9.78
CA LEU A 75 -16.48 -16.33 9.19
C LEU A 75 -15.97 -15.30 10.21
N GLN A 76 -16.45 -15.37 11.46
CA GLN A 76 -15.97 -14.46 12.51
C GLN A 76 -14.47 -14.63 12.76
N ALA A 77 -13.95 -15.84 12.79
CA ALA A 77 -12.54 -16.10 12.99
C ALA A 77 -11.70 -15.54 11.83
N GLU A 78 -12.15 -15.74 10.59
CA GLU A 78 -11.43 -15.22 9.42
C GLU A 78 -11.38 -13.69 9.42
N VAL A 79 -12.52 -13.04 9.68
CA VAL A 79 -12.59 -11.57 9.76
C VAL A 79 -11.74 -11.03 10.90
N LEU A 80 -11.77 -11.65 12.09
CA LEU A 80 -10.95 -11.23 13.22
C LEU A 80 -9.46 -11.29 12.90
N SER A 81 -9.01 -12.37 12.27
CA SER A 81 -7.61 -12.50 11.84
C SER A 81 -7.21 -11.42 10.84
N ARG A 82 -8.03 -11.16 9.81
CA ARG A 82 -7.79 -10.11 8.79
C ARG A 82 -7.75 -8.70 9.38
N ARG A 83 -8.70 -8.39 10.25
CA ARG A 83 -8.74 -7.10 10.95
C ARG A 83 -7.57 -6.94 11.92
N GLY A 84 -7.13 -8.03 12.56
CA GLY A 84 -5.92 -8.04 13.36
C GLY A 84 -4.68 -7.63 12.57
N LEU A 85 -4.51 -8.12 11.33
CA LEU A 85 -3.42 -7.68 10.45
C LEU A 85 -3.48 -6.18 10.16
N ILE A 86 -4.67 -5.64 9.88
CA ILE A 86 -4.82 -4.18 9.67
C ILE A 86 -4.46 -3.39 10.93
N ARG A 87 -4.80 -3.89 12.13
CA ARG A 87 -4.41 -3.23 13.39
C ARG A 87 -2.90 -3.24 13.58
N MET A 88 -2.28 -4.39 13.34
CA MET A 88 -0.83 -4.54 13.41
C MET A 88 -0.09 -3.54 12.51
N GLU A 89 -0.57 -3.35 11.27
CA GLU A 89 0.06 -2.41 10.31
C GLU A 89 -0.12 -0.94 10.67
N LYS A 90 -0.98 -0.59 11.65
CA LYS A 90 -1.15 0.79 12.11
C LYS A 90 -0.02 1.28 13.02
N GLY A 91 0.69 0.36 13.67
CA GLY A 91 1.79 0.68 14.58
C GLY A 91 1.78 -0.14 15.85
N GLU A 92 2.84 -0.02 16.62
CA GLU A 92 3.09 -0.83 17.82
C GLU A 92 2.02 -0.64 18.90
N GLU A 93 1.46 0.55 19.02
CA GLU A 93 0.38 0.86 19.97
C GLU A 93 -0.87 0.01 19.74
N PHE A 94 -1.05 -0.54 18.52
CA PHE A 94 -2.19 -1.39 18.16
C PHE A 94 -1.91 -2.90 18.28
N TYR A 95 -0.67 -3.32 18.59
CA TYR A 95 -0.33 -4.74 18.75
C TYR A 95 -1.18 -5.46 19.80
N PRO A 96 -1.49 -4.88 20.99
CA PRO A 96 -2.35 -5.55 21.97
C PRO A 96 -3.78 -5.77 21.44
N GLU A 97 -4.33 -4.84 20.65
CA GLU A 97 -5.64 -5.00 20.01
C GLU A 97 -5.59 -6.11 18.95
N ALA A 98 -4.54 -6.09 18.10
CA ALA A 98 -4.31 -7.11 17.07
C ALA A 98 -4.19 -8.52 17.70
N GLU A 99 -3.37 -8.67 18.75
CA GLU A 99 -3.20 -9.93 19.48
C GLU A 99 -4.53 -10.44 20.02
N LYS A 100 -5.29 -9.60 20.70
CA LYS A 100 -6.61 -9.95 21.23
C LYS A 100 -7.57 -10.44 20.16
N MET A 101 -7.57 -9.81 18.98
CA MET A 101 -8.42 -10.21 17.85
C MET A 101 -7.97 -11.57 17.29
N MET A 102 -6.67 -11.74 17.06
CA MET A 102 -6.12 -12.98 16.49
C MET A 102 -6.22 -14.17 17.47
N LEU A 103 -6.04 -13.95 18.77
CA LEU A 103 -6.23 -15.00 19.79
C LEU A 103 -7.71 -15.42 19.90
N LYS A 104 -8.67 -14.49 19.73
CA LYS A 104 -10.08 -14.86 19.61
C LYS A 104 -10.34 -15.71 18.36
N ALA A 105 -9.73 -15.38 17.23
CA ALA A 105 -9.81 -16.20 16.04
C ALA A 105 -9.21 -17.59 16.29
N LEU A 106 -8.06 -17.68 16.96
CA LEU A 106 -7.39 -18.93 17.33
C LEU A 106 -8.32 -19.84 18.16
N ALA A 107 -8.97 -19.30 19.21
CA ALA A 107 -9.86 -20.05 20.06
C ALA A 107 -11.05 -20.69 19.30
N ILE A 108 -11.49 -20.01 18.22
CA ILE A 108 -12.53 -20.53 17.32
C ILE A 108 -11.97 -21.64 16.44
N VAL A 109 -10.83 -21.41 15.76
CA VAL A 109 -10.31 -22.35 14.75
C VAL A 109 -9.75 -23.63 15.35
N GLN A 110 -9.31 -23.61 16.61
CA GLN A 110 -8.87 -24.82 17.30
C GLN A 110 -9.95 -25.89 17.34
N LYS A 111 -11.23 -25.49 17.40
CA LYS A 111 -12.41 -26.36 17.43
C LYS A 111 -12.92 -26.74 16.04
N GLN A 112 -12.30 -26.28 14.98
CA GLN A 112 -12.73 -26.48 13.60
C GLN A 112 -11.80 -27.45 12.87
N SER A 113 -12.31 -28.11 11.83
CA SER A 113 -11.52 -28.95 10.94
C SER A 113 -11.00 -28.19 9.69
N ASN A 114 -11.30 -26.88 9.56
CA ASN A 114 -10.92 -26.09 8.39
C ASN A 114 -9.42 -25.76 8.43
N ILE A 115 -8.64 -26.52 7.66
CA ILE A 115 -7.18 -26.40 7.58
C ILE A 115 -6.78 -25.01 7.09
N GLN A 116 -7.37 -24.52 6.00
CA GLN A 116 -7.03 -23.23 5.42
C GLN A 116 -7.23 -22.06 6.41
N LEU A 117 -8.31 -22.12 7.18
CA LEU A 117 -8.55 -21.10 8.21
C LEU A 117 -7.52 -21.18 9.35
N LYS A 118 -7.12 -22.38 9.76
CA LYS A 118 -6.05 -22.57 10.75
C LYS A 118 -4.72 -21.99 10.24
N GLU A 119 -4.35 -22.29 9.00
CA GLU A 119 -3.15 -21.75 8.36
C GLU A 119 -3.15 -20.22 8.36
N ASN A 120 -4.28 -19.59 7.99
CA ASN A 120 -4.42 -18.15 7.96
C ASN A 120 -4.23 -17.53 9.35
N VAL A 121 -4.86 -18.11 10.38
CA VAL A 121 -4.77 -17.60 11.75
C VAL A 121 -3.36 -17.79 12.34
N PHE A 122 -2.75 -18.96 12.14
CA PHE A 122 -1.38 -19.22 12.59
C PHE A 122 -0.37 -18.31 11.89
N SER A 123 -0.52 -18.09 10.57
CA SER A 123 0.33 -17.15 9.84
C SER A 123 0.20 -15.73 10.38
N SER A 124 -1.03 -15.28 10.67
CA SER A 124 -1.27 -13.94 11.19
C SER A 124 -0.67 -13.76 12.59
N LEU A 125 -0.80 -14.76 13.47
CA LEU A 125 -0.19 -14.72 14.80
C LEU A 125 1.33 -14.77 14.73
N CYS A 126 1.89 -15.63 13.88
CA CYS A 126 3.34 -15.67 13.67
C CYS A 126 3.88 -14.32 13.19
N GLN A 127 3.21 -13.71 12.21
CA GLN A 127 3.58 -12.39 11.71
C GLN A 127 3.50 -11.31 12.80
N LEU A 128 2.45 -11.30 13.61
CA LEU A 128 2.32 -10.38 14.73
C LEU A 128 3.46 -10.54 15.74
N TYR A 129 3.77 -11.77 16.15
CA TYR A 129 4.83 -12.01 17.11
C TYR A 129 6.23 -11.72 16.52
N ASN A 130 6.42 -11.89 15.21
CA ASN A 130 7.63 -11.39 14.55
C ASN A 130 7.75 -9.87 14.65
N TRP A 131 6.66 -9.12 14.45
CA TRP A 131 6.67 -7.66 14.59
C TRP A 131 6.80 -7.18 16.04
N MET A 132 6.34 -7.99 17.00
CA MET A 132 6.56 -7.77 18.43
C MET A 132 7.94 -8.23 18.91
N GLU A 133 8.82 -8.67 18.01
CA GLU A 133 10.15 -9.23 18.29
C GLU A 133 10.14 -10.42 19.28
N ASN A 134 9.00 -11.10 19.38
CA ASN A 134 8.85 -12.29 20.19
C ASN A 134 9.07 -13.56 19.37
N GLY A 135 10.35 -13.85 19.09
CA GLY A 135 10.75 -14.97 18.23
C GLY A 135 10.30 -16.34 18.72
N GLU A 136 10.22 -16.55 20.04
CA GLU A 136 9.79 -17.84 20.61
C GLU A 136 8.33 -18.15 20.28
N LYS A 137 7.42 -17.20 20.52
CA LYS A 137 6.01 -17.34 20.15
C LYS A 137 5.82 -17.41 18.63
N ALA A 138 6.59 -16.63 17.89
CA ALA A 138 6.56 -16.67 16.42
C ALA A 138 6.92 -18.06 15.90
N ILE A 139 7.97 -18.71 16.45
CA ILE A 139 8.38 -20.08 16.11
C ILE A 139 7.28 -21.08 16.47
N GLU A 140 6.64 -20.93 17.63
CA GLU A 140 5.53 -21.78 18.04
C GLU A 140 4.41 -21.78 16.99
N PHE A 141 3.93 -20.60 16.60
CA PHE A 141 2.83 -20.49 15.63
C PHE A 141 3.26 -20.88 14.21
N ALA A 142 4.50 -20.60 13.80
CA ALA A 142 5.00 -21.05 12.51
C ALA A 142 5.08 -22.58 12.43
N LYS A 143 5.50 -23.26 13.49
CA LYS A 143 5.51 -24.72 13.57
C LYS A 143 4.09 -25.30 13.58
N GLN A 144 3.15 -24.67 14.28
CA GLN A 144 1.74 -25.08 14.23
C GLN A 144 1.16 -24.92 12.82
N ASN A 145 1.50 -23.84 12.13
CA ASN A 145 1.12 -23.64 10.73
C ASN A 145 1.64 -24.80 9.84
N LEU A 146 2.94 -25.09 9.89
CA LEU A 146 3.53 -26.20 9.14
C LEU A 146 2.93 -27.57 9.54
N GLY A 147 2.47 -27.71 10.78
CA GLY A 147 1.87 -28.94 11.30
C GLY A 147 0.49 -29.24 10.73
N VAL A 148 -0.30 -28.22 10.34
CA VAL A 148 -1.64 -28.40 9.76
C VAL A 148 -1.64 -28.57 8.25
N GLN A 149 -0.57 -28.23 7.57
CA GLN A 149 -0.47 -28.32 6.11
C GLN A 149 -0.23 -29.75 5.67
N LYS A 150 -1.03 -30.21 4.69
CA LYS A 150 -0.90 -31.56 4.12
C LYS A 150 0.35 -31.72 3.25
N ASP A 151 0.65 -30.70 2.46
CA ASP A 151 1.83 -30.65 1.61
C ASP A 151 2.80 -29.60 2.16
N ARG A 152 3.87 -30.10 2.77
CA ARG A 152 4.93 -29.25 3.33
C ARG A 152 5.91 -28.73 2.28
N THR A 153 5.83 -29.19 1.04
CA THR A 153 6.77 -28.77 -0.02
C THR A 153 6.44 -27.39 -0.57
N THR A 154 5.19 -26.94 -0.43
CA THR A 154 4.69 -25.66 -0.95
C THR A 154 4.40 -24.62 0.14
N CYS A 155 4.85 -24.86 1.37
CA CYS A 155 4.59 -23.99 2.52
C CYS A 155 5.52 -22.76 2.58
N TYR A 156 5.75 -22.12 1.45
CA TYR A 156 6.78 -21.07 1.31
C TYR A 156 6.59 -19.91 2.28
N LYS A 157 5.34 -19.43 2.48
CA LYS A 157 5.08 -18.35 3.43
C LYS A 157 5.34 -18.78 4.88
N ALA A 158 5.00 -20.00 5.23
CA ALA A 158 5.29 -20.54 6.56
C ALA A 158 6.80 -20.70 6.79
N PHE A 159 7.56 -21.07 5.75
CA PHE A 159 9.03 -21.11 5.83
C PHE A 159 9.62 -19.71 6.01
N GLU A 160 9.16 -18.71 5.30
CA GLU A 160 9.61 -17.32 5.47
C GLU A 160 9.36 -16.84 6.90
N LEU A 161 8.12 -17.03 7.42
CA LEU A 161 7.76 -16.67 8.78
C LEU A 161 8.57 -17.42 9.84
N LEU A 162 8.85 -18.71 9.62
CA LEU A 162 9.69 -19.48 10.53
C LEU A 162 11.15 -19.03 10.48
N GLY A 163 11.65 -18.71 9.29
CA GLY A 163 13.00 -18.19 9.11
C GLY A 163 13.20 -16.83 9.77
N SER A 164 12.24 -15.92 9.62
CA SER A 164 12.26 -14.62 10.32
C SER A 164 12.21 -14.78 11.84
N ALA A 165 11.41 -15.72 12.35
CA ALA A 165 11.34 -16.00 13.78
C ALA A 165 12.66 -16.57 14.34
N TYR A 166 13.34 -17.45 13.59
CA TYR A 166 14.67 -17.92 13.99
C TYR A 166 15.74 -16.82 13.94
N TYR A 167 15.62 -15.87 13.02
CA TYR A 167 16.50 -14.69 12.99
C TYR A 167 16.38 -13.88 14.29
N LEU A 168 15.16 -13.64 14.78
CA LEU A 168 14.92 -12.88 16.02
C LEU A 168 15.57 -13.51 17.27
N ILE A 169 15.74 -14.82 17.28
CA ILE A 169 16.43 -15.53 18.37
C ILE A 169 17.88 -15.87 18.03
N LEU A 170 18.45 -15.17 17.03
CA LEU A 170 19.85 -15.27 16.59
C LEU A 170 20.29 -16.66 16.14
N GLN A 171 19.35 -17.56 15.78
CA GLN A 171 19.64 -18.86 15.20
C GLN A 171 19.81 -18.75 13.67
N TYR A 172 20.89 -18.09 13.23
CA TYR A 172 21.11 -17.72 11.85
C TYR A 172 21.14 -18.89 10.86
N ASP A 173 21.67 -20.04 11.26
CA ASP A 173 21.71 -21.23 10.38
C ASP A 173 20.32 -21.77 10.10
N SER A 174 19.48 -21.88 11.15
CA SER A 174 18.07 -22.27 11.02
C SER A 174 17.29 -21.24 10.20
N ALA A 175 17.52 -19.93 10.48
CA ALA A 175 16.90 -18.84 9.76
C ALA A 175 17.20 -18.93 8.28
N ARG A 176 18.49 -19.03 7.90
CA ARG A 176 18.94 -19.14 6.51
C ARG A 176 18.31 -20.34 5.81
N TYR A 177 18.32 -21.50 6.45
CA TYR A 177 17.73 -22.73 5.89
C TYR A 177 16.26 -22.55 5.49
N TYR A 178 15.42 -22.00 6.39
CA TYR A 178 14.00 -21.79 6.11
C TYR A 178 13.75 -20.64 5.13
N LEU A 179 14.51 -19.53 5.23
CA LEU A 179 14.41 -18.41 4.29
C LEU A 179 14.75 -18.84 2.86
N GLN A 180 15.84 -19.63 2.66
CA GLN A 180 16.18 -20.16 1.34
C GLN A 180 15.07 -21.05 0.78
N LYS A 181 14.46 -21.90 1.60
CA LYS A 181 13.31 -22.71 1.18
C LYS A 181 12.12 -21.86 0.75
N SER A 182 11.90 -20.73 1.36
CA SER A 182 10.80 -19.84 1.01
C SER A 182 10.96 -19.15 -0.35
N LEU A 183 12.18 -19.05 -0.88
CA LEU A 183 12.47 -18.40 -2.16
C LEU A 183 11.91 -19.14 -3.38
N PHE A 184 11.52 -20.41 -3.26
CA PHE A 184 10.91 -21.17 -4.35
C PHE A 184 9.45 -20.75 -4.67
N THR A 185 8.89 -19.81 -3.92
CA THR A 185 7.56 -19.25 -4.17
C THR A 185 7.51 -18.37 -5.43
N THR A 186 6.32 -18.15 -5.97
CA THR A 186 6.03 -17.10 -6.96
C THR A 186 5.53 -15.81 -6.32
N ASP A 187 5.27 -15.81 -5.00
CA ASP A 187 4.77 -14.65 -4.27
C ASP A 187 5.89 -13.64 -3.98
N TYR A 188 5.77 -12.44 -4.52
CA TYR A 188 6.77 -11.38 -4.38
C TYR A 188 6.95 -10.90 -2.94
N ALA A 189 5.87 -10.86 -2.15
CA ALA A 189 5.96 -10.42 -0.76
C ALA A 189 6.78 -11.41 0.10
N THR A 190 6.55 -12.72 -0.08
CA THR A 190 7.32 -13.77 0.60
C THR A 190 8.80 -13.74 0.18
N LYS A 191 9.09 -13.54 -1.12
CA LYS A 191 10.48 -13.38 -1.58
C LYS A 191 11.15 -12.15 -0.99
N ALA A 192 10.47 -11.01 -1.01
CA ALA A 192 11.00 -9.77 -0.43
C ALA A 192 11.34 -9.97 1.06
N GLY A 193 10.42 -10.52 1.86
CA GLY A 193 10.67 -10.83 3.27
C GLY A 193 11.87 -11.75 3.47
N ALA A 194 11.97 -12.80 2.67
CA ALA A 194 13.09 -13.73 2.77
C ALA A 194 14.45 -13.07 2.43
N TYR A 195 14.52 -12.28 1.36
CA TYR A 195 15.76 -11.59 0.99
C TYR A 195 16.16 -10.51 2.00
N MET A 196 15.20 -9.81 2.61
CA MET A 196 15.47 -8.85 3.68
C MET A 196 16.23 -9.52 4.85
N TYR A 197 15.68 -10.60 5.40
CA TYR A 197 16.34 -11.30 6.51
C TYR A 197 17.64 -11.99 6.11
N LEU A 198 17.76 -12.50 4.88
CA LEU A 198 19.01 -13.05 4.38
C LEU A 198 20.11 -11.98 4.26
N ALA A 199 19.74 -10.75 3.87
CA ALA A 199 20.64 -9.61 3.84
C ALA A 199 21.14 -9.25 5.25
N ASP A 200 20.20 -9.18 6.21
CA ASP A 200 20.53 -8.89 7.60
C ASP A 200 21.45 -9.96 8.21
N ILE A 201 21.17 -11.24 7.98
CA ILE A 201 22.03 -12.35 8.43
C ILE A 201 23.44 -12.22 7.86
N ALA A 202 23.58 -11.94 6.56
CA ALA A 202 24.88 -11.78 5.91
C ALA A 202 25.65 -10.58 6.51
N LYS A 203 24.94 -9.48 6.77
CA LYS A 203 25.50 -8.28 7.40
C LYS A 203 26.02 -8.55 8.82
N GLU A 204 25.23 -9.25 9.65
CA GLU A 204 25.63 -9.63 11.01
C GLU A 204 26.86 -10.55 11.03
N GLN A 205 27.04 -11.34 9.97
CA GLN A 205 28.20 -12.21 9.79
C GLN A 205 29.41 -11.53 9.12
N GLY A 206 29.29 -10.25 8.76
CA GLY A 206 30.34 -9.47 8.11
C GLY A 206 30.51 -9.75 6.62
N ASP A 207 29.64 -10.56 6.00
CA ASP A 207 29.64 -10.82 4.55
C ASP A 207 28.86 -9.72 3.81
N LEU A 208 29.53 -8.57 3.67
CA LEU A 208 28.94 -7.38 3.03
C LEU A 208 28.63 -7.61 1.54
N ALA A 209 29.36 -8.48 0.86
CA ALA A 209 29.11 -8.76 -0.56
C ALA A 209 27.76 -9.49 -0.73
N THR A 210 27.55 -10.56 0.04
CA THR A 210 26.27 -11.29 0.05
C THR A 210 25.14 -10.41 0.56
N SER A 211 25.36 -9.60 1.60
CA SER A 211 24.34 -8.66 2.10
C SER A 211 23.86 -7.72 1.01
N LEU A 212 24.78 -7.09 0.26
CA LEU A 212 24.43 -6.16 -0.81
C LEU A 212 23.68 -6.86 -1.97
N GLU A 213 24.04 -8.10 -2.30
CA GLU A 213 23.30 -8.89 -3.31
C GLU A 213 21.87 -9.17 -2.85
N MET A 214 21.68 -9.59 -1.59
CA MET A 214 20.34 -9.85 -1.02
C MET A 214 19.50 -8.58 -0.94
N GLU A 215 20.09 -7.44 -0.57
CA GLU A 215 19.41 -6.14 -0.57
C GLU A 215 18.93 -5.72 -1.96
N ARG A 216 19.72 -5.96 -3.01
CA ARG A 216 19.30 -5.73 -4.40
C ARG A 216 18.09 -6.58 -4.78
N ASN A 217 18.11 -7.85 -4.42
CA ASN A 217 16.99 -8.76 -4.66
C ASN A 217 15.74 -8.31 -3.90
N TYR A 218 15.89 -7.96 -2.62
CA TYR A 218 14.81 -7.38 -1.81
C TYR A 218 14.17 -6.16 -2.49
N SER A 219 14.99 -5.19 -2.90
CA SER A 219 14.51 -3.97 -3.57
C SER A 219 13.78 -4.29 -4.90
N ALA A 220 14.30 -5.23 -5.69
CA ALA A 220 13.67 -5.64 -6.95
C ALA A 220 12.29 -6.29 -6.74
N TYR A 221 12.13 -7.11 -5.69
CA TYR A 221 10.83 -7.71 -5.37
C TYR A 221 9.85 -6.72 -4.76
N LEU A 222 10.30 -5.77 -3.95
CA LEU A 222 9.47 -4.64 -3.48
C LEU A 222 8.94 -3.82 -4.64
N ASP A 223 9.78 -3.49 -5.59
CA ASP A 223 9.43 -2.75 -6.81
C ASP A 223 8.39 -3.51 -7.63
N SER A 224 8.58 -4.82 -7.80
CA SER A 224 7.63 -5.69 -8.50
C SER A 224 6.28 -5.75 -7.78
N MET A 225 6.28 -5.82 -6.45
CA MET A 225 5.09 -5.79 -5.63
C MET A 225 4.36 -4.45 -5.76
N GLN A 226 5.09 -3.33 -5.73
CA GLN A 226 4.51 -1.99 -5.87
C GLN A 226 3.93 -1.78 -7.27
N LYS A 227 4.63 -2.20 -8.33
CA LYS A 227 4.13 -2.15 -9.72
C LYS A 227 2.88 -3.01 -9.93
N SER A 228 2.73 -4.10 -9.17
CA SER A 228 1.55 -4.96 -9.24
C SER A 228 0.31 -4.37 -8.54
N ARG A 229 0.48 -3.33 -7.73
CA ARG A 229 -0.62 -2.64 -7.05
C ARG A 229 -1.27 -1.63 -7.99
N GLN A 230 -2.59 -1.66 -8.04
CA GLN A 230 -3.41 -0.77 -8.86
C GLN A 230 -4.60 -0.28 -8.01
N PRO A 231 -4.35 0.49 -6.93
CA PRO A 231 -5.40 0.93 -6.01
C PRO A 231 -6.50 1.72 -6.72
N ASP A 232 -6.10 2.61 -7.66
CA ASP A 232 -7.05 3.40 -8.43
C ASP A 232 -7.96 2.52 -9.29
N ALA A 233 -7.46 1.43 -9.88
CA ALA A 233 -8.25 0.52 -10.68
C ALA A 233 -9.33 -0.19 -9.85
N ILE A 234 -9.01 -0.53 -8.61
CA ILE A 234 -9.95 -1.14 -7.67
C ILE A 234 -11.04 -0.15 -7.25
N VAL A 235 -10.64 1.09 -6.91
CA VAL A 235 -11.59 2.15 -6.54
C VAL A 235 -12.50 2.52 -7.71
N CYS A 236 -11.98 2.59 -8.93
CA CYS A 236 -12.80 2.88 -10.11
C CYS A 236 -13.73 1.73 -10.50
N ALA A 237 -13.32 0.49 -10.30
CA ALA A 237 -14.23 -0.65 -10.47
C ALA A 237 -15.43 -0.53 -9.52
N GLU A 238 -15.20 -0.10 -8.27
CA GLU A 238 -16.27 0.17 -7.30
C GLU A 238 -17.21 1.29 -7.77
N GLN A 239 -16.68 2.36 -8.35
CA GLN A 239 -17.46 3.49 -8.85
C GLN A 239 -18.17 3.20 -10.18
N GLY A 240 -18.07 1.98 -10.70
CA GLY A 240 -18.66 1.60 -11.98
C GLY A 240 -18.03 2.28 -13.21
N MET A 241 -16.84 2.85 -13.06
CA MET A 241 -16.14 3.52 -14.15
C MET A 241 -15.27 2.54 -14.94
N PRO A 242 -15.34 2.51 -16.28
CA PRO A 242 -14.45 1.70 -17.08
C PRO A 242 -13.00 2.15 -16.89
N SER A 243 -12.08 1.19 -16.70
CA SER A 243 -10.66 1.41 -16.42
C SER A 243 -9.93 2.32 -17.43
N ASN A 244 -10.44 2.39 -18.68
CA ASN A 244 -9.91 3.32 -19.69
C ASN A 244 -10.21 4.80 -19.43
N LYS A 245 -11.23 5.14 -18.62
CA LYS A 245 -11.47 6.54 -18.18
C LYS A 245 -10.48 6.99 -17.09
N GLN A 246 -9.86 6.06 -16.42
CA GLN A 246 -8.95 6.30 -15.30
C GLN A 246 -7.71 7.10 -15.71
N ASN A 247 -7.06 6.69 -16.82
CA ASN A 247 -5.92 7.42 -17.38
C ASN A 247 -6.30 8.83 -17.91
N ILE A 248 -7.58 9.01 -18.26
CA ILE A 248 -8.10 10.30 -18.71
C ILE A 248 -8.44 11.20 -17.51
N ILE A 249 -9.05 10.66 -16.46
CA ILE A 249 -9.43 11.44 -15.26
C ILE A 249 -8.20 11.84 -14.44
N SER A 250 -7.24 10.94 -14.24
CA SER A 250 -5.99 11.30 -13.54
C SER A 250 -5.16 12.30 -14.34
N LYS A 251 -5.09 12.18 -15.66
CA LYS A 251 -4.49 13.20 -16.52
C LYS A 251 -5.27 14.50 -16.51
N HIS A 252 -6.61 14.47 -16.57
CA HIS A 252 -7.43 15.69 -16.48
C HIS A 252 -7.36 16.39 -15.13
N THR A 253 -7.32 15.66 -14.02
CA THR A 253 -7.12 16.28 -12.69
C THR A 253 -5.72 16.85 -12.55
N HIS A 254 -4.68 16.21 -13.06
CA HIS A 254 -3.33 16.78 -13.10
C HIS A 254 -3.26 18.03 -14.00
N TYR A 255 -3.84 17.98 -15.19
CA TYR A 255 -3.88 19.16 -16.09
C TYR A 255 -4.73 20.29 -15.52
N SER A 256 -5.85 20.01 -14.83
CA SER A 256 -6.64 21.06 -14.18
C SER A 256 -5.94 21.68 -12.97
N ILE A 257 -5.18 20.93 -12.20
CA ILE A 257 -4.37 21.48 -11.09
C ILE A 257 -3.23 22.35 -11.66
N ILE A 258 -2.55 21.90 -12.71
CA ILE A 258 -1.50 22.68 -13.39
C ILE A 258 -2.09 23.94 -14.01
N SER A 259 -3.23 23.86 -14.71
CA SER A 259 -3.88 25.02 -15.32
C SER A 259 -4.39 26.04 -14.29
N ILE A 260 -4.93 25.60 -13.14
CA ILE A 260 -5.34 26.48 -12.04
C ILE A 260 -4.09 27.16 -11.44
N SER A 261 -2.98 26.44 -11.30
CA SER A 261 -1.72 27.02 -10.79
C SER A 261 -1.13 28.07 -11.76
N ILE A 262 -1.23 27.84 -13.05
CA ILE A 262 -0.78 28.79 -14.09
C ILE A 262 -1.70 30.04 -14.09
N ILE A 263 -3.02 29.86 -14.00
CA ILE A 263 -3.98 30.97 -13.97
C ILE A 263 -3.79 31.83 -12.71
N THR A 264 -3.56 31.21 -11.55
CA THR A 264 -3.28 31.95 -10.31
C THR A 264 -1.95 32.72 -10.40
N LEU A 265 -0.93 32.15 -11.01
CA LEU A 265 0.36 32.81 -11.21
C LEU A 265 0.22 34.00 -12.17
N THR A 266 -0.48 33.85 -13.29
CA THR A 266 -0.71 34.94 -14.25
C THR A 266 -1.56 36.07 -13.64
N LEU A 267 -2.54 35.76 -12.78
CA LEU A 267 -3.31 36.76 -12.03
C LEU A 267 -2.43 37.54 -11.05
N ILE A 268 -1.53 36.86 -10.34
CA ILE A 268 -0.59 37.52 -9.42
C ILE A 268 0.34 38.46 -10.18
N VAL A 269 0.89 38.01 -11.30
CA VAL A 269 1.75 38.84 -12.16
C VAL A 269 0.96 40.03 -12.73
N ALA A 270 -0.28 39.83 -13.17
CA ALA A 270 -1.14 40.92 -13.66
C ALA A 270 -1.46 41.96 -12.55
N VAL A 271 -1.70 41.53 -11.33
CA VAL A 271 -1.91 42.42 -10.17
C VAL A 271 -0.64 43.21 -9.88
N ILE A 272 0.51 42.60 -9.94
CA ILE A 272 1.82 43.27 -9.77
C ILE A 272 2.02 44.32 -10.87
N ILE A 273 1.76 43.97 -12.13
CA ILE A 273 1.88 44.90 -13.26
C ILE A 273 0.88 46.07 -13.17
N LEU A 274 -0.37 45.80 -12.78
CA LEU A 274 -1.40 46.85 -12.58
C LEU A 274 -1.06 47.78 -11.41
N SER A 275 -0.57 47.21 -10.31
CA SER A 275 -0.07 47.98 -9.17
C SER A 275 1.14 48.82 -9.55
N TYR A 276 1.99 48.35 -10.43
CA TYR A 276 3.14 49.06 -10.99
C TYR A 276 2.67 50.22 -11.93
N LYS A 277 1.71 49.96 -12.83
CA LYS A 277 1.11 51.00 -13.69
C LYS A 277 0.41 52.10 -12.87
N LYS A 278 -0.31 51.76 -11.79
CA LYS A 278 -0.96 52.72 -10.91
C LYS A 278 0.02 53.61 -10.13
N ARG A 279 1.22 53.08 -9.81
CA ARG A 279 2.32 53.86 -9.20
C ARG A 279 3.08 54.73 -10.16
N LYS A 280 3.06 54.45 -11.49
CA LYS A 280 3.76 55.23 -12.54
C LYS A 280 3.17 56.60 -12.76
N GLN A 281 2.04 56.98 -12.12
CA GLN A 281 1.44 58.32 -12.12
C GLN A 281 2.04 59.27 -11.09
N LYS A 282 3.10 58.90 -10.33
CA LYS A 282 3.87 59.83 -9.48
C LYS A 282 5.36 59.66 -9.81
N PRO A 283 6.13 60.77 -9.96
CA PRO A 283 7.47 60.73 -10.50
C PRO A 283 8.51 60.30 -9.47
N ASN A 284 9.47 59.50 -9.99
CA ASN A 284 10.84 59.37 -9.57
C ASN A 284 11.21 58.50 -8.35
N ASN A 285 11.62 57.26 -8.61
CA ASN A 285 12.89 56.72 -8.06
C ASN A 285 13.21 55.30 -8.67
N ARG A 286 14.30 55.26 -9.45
CA ARG A 286 14.75 54.04 -10.16
C ARG A 286 15.22 52.95 -9.17
N THR A 287 15.77 53.33 -8.05
CA THR A 287 16.27 52.43 -6.98
C THR A 287 15.19 51.72 -6.19
N GLU A 288 14.05 52.35 -5.98
CA GLU A 288 12.93 51.74 -5.23
C GLU A 288 12.20 50.65 -6.05
N LYS A 289 12.27 50.77 -7.38
CA LYS A 289 11.69 49.81 -8.33
C LYS A 289 12.45 48.47 -8.36
N GLU A 290 13.77 48.52 -8.34
CA GLU A 290 14.61 47.30 -8.29
C GLU A 290 14.53 46.59 -6.95
N MET A 291 14.37 47.31 -5.86
CA MET A 291 14.18 46.70 -4.52
C MET A 291 12.82 46.01 -4.39
N LEU A 292 11.75 46.61 -4.91
CA LEU A 292 10.41 45.99 -4.88
C LEU A 292 10.31 44.75 -5.77
N TYR A 293 11.00 44.75 -6.91
CA TYR A 293 11.08 43.58 -7.79
C TYR A 293 11.86 42.43 -7.13
N LYS A 294 13.02 42.73 -6.53
CA LYS A 294 13.81 41.73 -5.78
C LYS A 294 13.07 41.20 -4.56
N ALA A 295 12.36 42.06 -3.83
CA ALA A 295 11.55 41.63 -2.68
C ALA A 295 10.36 40.75 -3.09
N GLY A 296 9.73 41.04 -4.22
CA GLY A 296 8.67 40.21 -4.78
C GLY A 296 9.16 38.81 -5.21
N LEU A 297 10.33 38.74 -5.79
CA LEU A 297 10.97 37.47 -6.19
C LEU A 297 11.32 36.60 -4.98
N VAL A 298 11.90 37.20 -3.95
CA VAL A 298 12.25 36.51 -2.69
C VAL A 298 10.99 35.99 -1.96
N LEU A 299 9.91 36.81 -1.93
CA LEU A 299 8.63 36.38 -1.33
C LEU A 299 7.98 35.23 -2.12
N PHE A 300 8.15 35.21 -3.44
CA PHE A 300 7.68 34.11 -4.28
C PHE A 300 8.46 32.83 -4.03
N GLU A 301 9.78 32.90 -3.96
CA GLU A 301 10.66 31.74 -3.67
C GLU A 301 10.46 31.19 -2.26
N GLN A 302 10.03 32.02 -1.32
CA GLN A 302 9.69 31.61 0.05
C GLN A 302 8.21 31.15 0.20
N SER A 303 7.42 31.25 -0.85
CA SER A 303 6.01 30.89 -0.80
C SER A 303 5.81 29.37 -0.70
N GLU A 304 4.79 28.95 0.05
CA GLU A 304 4.37 27.55 0.15
C GLU A 304 4.00 26.97 -1.23
N VAL A 305 3.57 27.82 -2.17
CA VAL A 305 3.23 27.46 -3.55
C VAL A 305 4.51 27.08 -4.34
N TYR A 306 5.59 27.87 -4.21
CA TYR A 306 6.88 27.56 -4.85
C TYR A 306 7.47 26.26 -4.32
N ASN A 307 7.40 26.05 -3.01
CA ASN A 307 7.86 24.82 -2.37
C ASN A 307 7.03 23.60 -2.80
N LYS A 308 5.71 23.71 -2.90
CA LYS A 308 4.83 22.66 -3.43
C LYS A 308 5.09 22.38 -4.90
N MET A 309 5.29 23.41 -5.74
CA MET A 309 5.63 23.23 -7.15
C MET A 309 6.98 22.54 -7.33
N THR A 310 7.99 22.90 -6.54
CA THR A 310 9.32 22.29 -6.60
C THR A 310 9.29 20.82 -6.16
N LEU A 311 8.46 20.48 -5.15
CA LEU A 311 8.21 19.12 -4.71
C LEU A 311 7.49 18.29 -5.79
N ILE A 312 6.46 18.85 -6.44
CA ILE A 312 5.74 18.20 -7.54
C ILE A 312 6.68 17.96 -8.74
N ILE A 313 7.49 18.95 -9.10
CA ILE A 313 8.47 18.83 -10.18
C ILE A 313 9.54 17.78 -9.87
N ARG A 314 10.03 17.72 -8.61
CA ARG A 314 10.97 16.67 -8.17
C ARG A 314 10.36 15.28 -8.19
N SER A 315 9.14 15.12 -7.72
CA SER A 315 8.45 13.82 -7.73
C SER A 315 8.15 13.29 -9.13
N HIS A 316 7.96 14.20 -10.10
CA HIS A 316 7.79 13.82 -11.51
C HIS A 316 9.12 13.58 -12.24
N LYS A 317 10.23 14.18 -11.78
CA LYS A 317 11.57 13.95 -12.37
C LYS A 317 12.04 12.51 -12.19
N GLU A 318 11.61 11.84 -11.12
CA GLU A 318 11.91 10.42 -10.88
C GLU A 318 11.03 9.47 -11.72
N LYS A 319 9.96 9.97 -12.33
CA LYS A 319 8.98 9.13 -13.08
C LYS A 319 8.98 9.28 -14.60
N ALA A 320 9.69 10.25 -15.17
CA ALA A 320 9.64 10.49 -16.61
C ALA A 320 11.04 10.71 -17.19
N GLU A 321 11.55 9.73 -17.92
CA GLU A 321 12.82 9.80 -18.68
C GLU A 321 12.73 10.58 -20.00
N SER A 322 11.63 11.26 -20.32
CA SER A 322 11.56 12.10 -21.52
C SER A 322 10.60 13.29 -21.32
N GLU A 323 11.09 14.48 -21.55
CA GLU A 323 10.44 15.78 -21.53
C GLU A 323 10.37 16.47 -20.16
N ILE A 324 11.52 16.92 -19.68
CA ILE A 324 11.59 17.87 -18.57
C ILE A 324 12.15 19.18 -19.11
N MET A 325 11.32 20.23 -19.04
CA MET A 325 11.82 21.59 -19.25
C MET A 325 12.77 21.95 -18.09
N HIS A 326 13.99 22.33 -18.40
CA HIS A 326 14.96 22.80 -17.43
C HIS A 326 14.50 24.12 -16.80
N GLN A 327 14.90 24.41 -15.55
CA GLN A 327 14.57 25.66 -14.86
C GLN A 327 14.98 26.91 -15.69
N GLY A 328 15.99 26.76 -16.57
CA GLY A 328 16.40 27.78 -17.57
C GLY A 328 15.33 28.04 -18.63
N ASP A 329 14.60 27.05 -19.05
CA ASP A 329 13.61 27.15 -20.13
C ASP A 329 12.38 27.95 -19.69
N TRP A 330 12.02 27.91 -18.38
CA TRP A 330 10.96 28.75 -17.82
C TRP A 330 11.34 30.22 -17.79
N LEU A 331 12.59 30.53 -17.48
CA LEU A 331 13.09 31.91 -17.50
C LEU A 331 13.19 32.47 -18.93
N GLN A 332 13.52 31.62 -19.90
CA GLN A 332 13.54 31.95 -21.31
C GLN A 332 12.11 32.17 -21.85
N LEU A 333 11.17 31.32 -21.52
CA LEU A 333 9.76 31.47 -21.89
C LEU A 333 9.13 32.76 -21.32
N ILE A 334 9.48 33.13 -20.08
CA ILE A 334 9.03 34.40 -19.47
C ILE A 334 9.69 35.61 -20.14
N ALA A 335 10.93 35.47 -20.64
CA ALA A 335 11.64 36.51 -21.36
C ALA A 335 11.11 36.71 -22.80
N GLU A 336 10.64 35.64 -23.44
CA GLU A 336 10.08 35.67 -24.81
C GLU A 336 8.62 36.14 -24.86
N THR A 337 7.93 36.19 -23.72
CA THR A 337 6.54 36.67 -23.61
C THR A 337 6.42 38.13 -23.19
N ASN A 338 7.54 38.89 -23.10
CA ASN A 338 7.63 40.31 -22.93
C ASN A 338 8.14 40.99 -24.22
#